data_dddf9ecb5b05d57fae212edb6e7a8d4d
#
_entry.id   dddf9ecb5b05d57fae212edb6e7a8d4d
#
_cell.length_a   1.000
_cell.length_b   1.000
_cell.length_c   1.000
_cell.angle_alpha   90.00
_cell.angle_beta   90.00
_cell.angle_gamma   90.00
#
_symmetry.space_group_name_H-M   'P 1'
#
loop_
_entity.id
_entity.type
_entity.pdbx_description
1 polymer ?
#
loop_
_entity_poly.entity_id
_entity_poly.type
_entity_poly.pdbx_seq_one_letter_code
_entity_poly.pdbx_strand_id
1 'polypeptide(L)'
;MTYGDIDVVADCGADPTWRTYSDGAFAKAVSAAQPGQTIGIPPGKYKTSRPVIAPPYVGWAGSPGTTLVGTWAEHGSVIKPGPDWDQGDCPLNAVFALLDQAIGGFATRSEEQHFQHLMLSGAALPAGQTVHGIASLDQVSRVQLREVHIGRMTGDGIRQEYPHDPYVQPGGWTGFHVFSRYNAGHGFRLRSADSNWTKCLATNSGQDGWHIDTTGNTEYLGCRSEWSGQSGYWYSCRNNEVASGGVAFTGCRTDRSTGNGFLATGGVAIPLALTGCTFKRDGANNGTAYAGIRIRRFAGPVIITGCQVFPGVNDDGTGDLTPYQAIRVTGGSRAVLAGCYLHGRQRAWHTDASSSVVHDRTTTTWASGLTSDPVTVTGP
;
A
#
# COMPACT_ATOMS: atom_id res chain seq x y z
N MET A 1 -30.26 13.99 -0.89
CA MET A 1 -29.17 13.66 0.05
C MET A 1 -28.11 14.73 -0.15
N THR A 2 -27.77 15.46 0.88
CA THR A 2 -26.60 16.33 0.88
C THR A 2 -25.37 15.44 1.10
N TYR A 3 -24.43 15.47 0.17
CA TYR A 3 -23.19 14.65 0.26
C TYR A 3 -22.14 15.27 1.20
N GLY A 4 -22.34 16.53 1.61
CA GLY A 4 -21.43 17.29 2.47
C GLY A 4 -21.99 18.65 2.81
N ASP A 5 -21.21 19.47 3.50
CA ASP A 5 -21.55 20.86 3.85
C ASP A 5 -21.43 21.78 2.64
N ILE A 6 -20.55 21.43 1.69
CA ILE A 6 -20.32 22.15 0.43
C ILE A 6 -20.46 21.14 -0.71
N ASP A 7 -21.38 21.37 -1.63
CA ASP A 7 -21.58 20.54 -2.82
C ASP A 7 -20.81 21.11 -4.01
N VAL A 8 -19.85 20.34 -4.56
CA VAL A 8 -19.00 20.85 -5.67
C VAL A 8 -19.80 21.18 -6.93
N VAL A 9 -20.97 20.58 -7.14
CA VAL A 9 -21.84 20.87 -8.30
C VAL A 9 -22.78 22.03 -7.99
N ALA A 10 -23.59 21.91 -6.93
CA ALA A 10 -24.62 22.88 -6.60
C ALA A 10 -24.03 24.22 -6.15
N ASP A 11 -23.00 24.23 -5.32
CA ASP A 11 -22.44 25.45 -4.72
C ASP A 11 -21.27 26.02 -5.53
N CYS A 12 -20.52 25.13 -6.21
CA CYS A 12 -19.29 25.52 -6.86
C CYS A 12 -19.32 25.45 -8.40
N GLY A 13 -20.27 24.73 -9.00
CA GLY A 13 -20.45 24.64 -10.44
C GLY A 13 -19.55 23.64 -11.14
N ALA A 14 -19.14 22.55 -10.45
CA ALA A 14 -18.41 21.46 -11.08
C ALA A 14 -19.24 20.74 -12.14
N ASP A 15 -18.58 20.30 -13.23
CA ASP A 15 -19.22 19.55 -14.31
C ASP A 15 -19.12 18.03 -14.06
N PRO A 16 -20.21 17.35 -13.70
CA PRO A 16 -20.22 15.90 -13.44
C PRO A 16 -20.22 15.05 -14.72
N THR A 17 -20.15 15.66 -15.91
CA THR A 17 -20.25 14.98 -17.20
C THR A 17 -18.90 14.76 -17.91
N TRP A 18 -17.80 15.22 -17.29
CA TRP A 18 -16.43 15.14 -17.82
C TRP A 18 -16.22 15.96 -19.13
N ARG A 19 -17.10 16.89 -19.45
CA ARG A 19 -16.99 17.73 -20.67
C ARG A 19 -16.06 18.91 -20.46
N THR A 20 -16.14 19.54 -19.29
CA THR A 20 -15.32 20.72 -18.93
C THR A 20 -14.44 20.42 -17.71
N TYR A 21 -13.39 21.20 -17.56
CA TYR A 21 -12.52 21.12 -16.38
C TYR A 21 -13.21 21.70 -15.15
N SER A 22 -13.16 20.96 -14.05
CA SER A 22 -13.78 21.32 -12.76
C SER A 22 -12.77 21.93 -11.76
N ASP A 23 -11.54 22.25 -12.20
CA ASP A 23 -10.48 22.76 -11.31
C ASP A 23 -10.92 24.02 -10.54
N GLY A 24 -11.58 24.98 -11.22
CA GLY A 24 -12.10 26.18 -10.60
C GLY A 24 -13.17 25.90 -9.54
N ALA A 25 -14.02 24.89 -9.78
CA ALA A 25 -15.04 24.49 -8.82
C ALA A 25 -14.42 23.82 -7.58
N PHE A 26 -13.43 22.93 -7.76
CA PHE A 26 -12.70 22.35 -6.64
C PHE A 26 -11.94 23.41 -5.85
N ALA A 27 -11.27 24.35 -6.52
CA ALA A 27 -10.58 25.46 -5.84
C ALA A 27 -11.57 26.34 -5.05
N LYS A 28 -12.76 26.62 -5.58
CA LYS A 28 -13.82 27.36 -4.89
C LYS A 28 -14.31 26.61 -3.66
N ALA A 29 -14.54 25.28 -3.77
CA ALA A 29 -14.94 24.44 -2.65
C ALA A 29 -13.88 24.44 -1.53
N VAL A 30 -12.60 24.27 -1.90
CA VAL A 30 -11.47 24.33 -0.96
C VAL A 30 -11.41 25.68 -0.24
N SER A 31 -11.57 26.79 -0.97
CA SER A 31 -11.54 28.15 -0.40
C SER A 31 -12.73 28.46 0.54
N ALA A 32 -13.87 27.82 0.31
CA ALA A 32 -15.06 28.00 1.12
C ALA A 32 -15.08 27.11 2.37
N ALA A 33 -14.38 25.96 2.33
CA ALA A 33 -14.42 24.97 3.40
C ALA A 33 -13.74 25.48 4.68
N GLN A 34 -14.41 25.24 5.79
CA GLN A 34 -13.89 25.50 7.13
C GLN A 34 -13.45 24.18 7.79
N PRO A 35 -12.55 24.22 8.77
CA PRO A 35 -12.18 23.04 9.56
C PRO A 35 -13.43 22.30 10.12
N GLY A 36 -13.46 20.99 9.96
CA GLY A 36 -14.57 20.13 10.37
C GLY A 36 -15.68 19.98 9.33
N GLN A 37 -15.66 20.73 8.24
CA GLN A 37 -16.63 20.59 7.16
C GLN A 37 -16.24 19.49 6.16
N THR A 38 -17.24 19.06 5.39
CA THR A 38 -17.07 18.06 4.33
C THR A 38 -17.43 18.64 2.97
N ILE A 39 -16.53 18.51 2.00
CA ILE A 39 -16.79 18.79 0.59
C ILE A 39 -17.45 17.56 -0.02
N GLY A 40 -18.68 17.70 -0.46
CA GLY A 40 -19.48 16.67 -1.11
C GLY A 40 -19.24 16.65 -2.62
N ILE A 41 -19.02 15.44 -3.14
CA ILE A 41 -18.84 15.18 -4.58
C ILE A 41 -19.99 14.30 -5.04
N PRO A 42 -21.06 14.82 -5.65
CA PRO A 42 -22.17 14.03 -6.17
C PRO A 42 -21.72 12.98 -7.20
N PRO A 43 -22.58 11.98 -7.51
CA PRO A 43 -22.28 11.02 -8.57
C PRO A 43 -21.99 11.73 -9.91
N GLY A 44 -20.93 11.32 -10.57
CA GLY A 44 -20.52 11.89 -11.85
C GLY A 44 -19.03 11.66 -12.14
N LYS A 45 -18.59 12.12 -13.30
CA LYS A 45 -17.16 12.10 -13.68
C LYS A 45 -16.68 13.54 -13.77
N TYR A 46 -15.71 13.88 -12.97
CA TYR A 46 -15.16 15.23 -12.85
C TYR A 46 -13.79 15.29 -13.50
N LYS A 47 -13.66 16.11 -14.54
CA LYS A 47 -12.40 16.31 -15.25
C LYS A 47 -11.55 17.33 -14.50
N THR A 48 -10.29 17.00 -14.22
CA THR A 48 -9.31 17.90 -13.61
C THR A 48 -8.06 18.02 -14.48
N SER A 49 -7.41 19.19 -14.47
CA SER A 49 -6.16 19.44 -15.17
C SER A 49 -4.98 19.67 -14.23
N ARG A 50 -5.22 19.74 -12.92
CA ARG A 50 -4.19 20.03 -11.91
C ARG A 50 -4.51 19.37 -10.58
N PRO A 51 -3.54 19.29 -9.65
CA PRO A 51 -3.75 18.79 -8.29
C PRO A 51 -4.84 19.54 -7.53
N VAL A 52 -5.68 18.81 -6.82
CA VAL A 52 -6.56 19.35 -5.80
C VAL A 52 -5.80 19.34 -4.47
N ILE A 53 -5.47 20.52 -3.95
CA ILE A 53 -4.80 20.64 -2.66
C ILE A 53 -5.86 20.45 -1.56
N ALA A 54 -5.77 19.34 -0.83
CA ALA A 54 -6.72 19.02 0.25
C ALA A 54 -6.33 19.78 1.53
N PRO A 55 -7.19 20.71 2.02
CA PRO A 55 -6.87 21.47 3.22
C PRO A 55 -6.95 20.58 4.47
N PRO A 56 -6.23 20.93 5.56
CA PRO A 56 -6.32 20.23 6.83
C PRO A 56 -7.74 20.31 7.41
N TYR A 57 -8.12 19.30 8.19
CA TYR A 57 -9.40 19.21 8.89
C TYR A 57 -10.65 19.23 8.00
N VAL A 58 -10.51 19.02 6.69
CA VAL A 58 -11.62 18.99 5.74
C VAL A 58 -11.84 17.57 5.22
N GLY A 59 -13.09 17.14 5.25
CA GLY A 59 -13.54 15.88 4.70
C GLY A 59 -13.87 15.98 3.20
N TRP A 60 -13.74 14.86 2.50
CA TRP A 60 -14.12 14.67 1.11
C TRP A 60 -15.04 13.46 1.01
N ALA A 61 -16.28 13.67 0.63
CA ALA A 61 -17.28 12.62 0.55
C ALA A 61 -17.90 12.51 -0.84
N GLY A 62 -17.82 11.32 -1.41
CA GLY A 62 -18.48 11.01 -2.67
C GLY A 62 -19.68 10.08 -2.51
N SER A 63 -20.15 9.57 -3.62
CA SER A 63 -21.14 8.50 -3.69
C SER A 63 -20.42 7.18 -3.95
N PRO A 64 -20.75 6.11 -3.21
CA PRO A 64 -20.11 4.84 -3.42
C PRO A 64 -20.34 4.33 -4.84
N GLY A 65 -19.23 3.96 -5.49
CA GLY A 65 -19.28 3.23 -6.74
C GLY A 65 -19.27 1.74 -6.48
N THR A 66 -20.17 1.00 -7.09
CA THR A 66 -20.09 -0.45 -7.08
C THR A 66 -19.02 -0.91 -8.06
N THR A 67 -17.86 -1.29 -7.57
CA THR A 67 -16.88 -2.03 -8.39
C THR A 67 -17.17 -3.51 -8.25
N LEU A 68 -17.62 -4.14 -9.32
CA LEU A 68 -17.67 -5.60 -9.38
C LEU A 68 -16.22 -6.13 -9.34
N VAL A 69 -16.00 -7.15 -8.54
CA VAL A 69 -14.71 -7.84 -8.48
C VAL A 69 -14.34 -8.33 -9.89
N GLY A 70 -13.20 -7.87 -10.40
CA GLY A 70 -12.65 -8.30 -11.69
C GLY A 70 -12.80 -7.31 -12.85
N THR A 71 -13.67 -6.29 -12.76
CA THR A 71 -13.78 -5.25 -13.79
C THR A 71 -13.57 -3.86 -13.19
N TRP A 72 -12.68 -3.07 -13.82
CA TRP A 72 -12.56 -1.66 -13.51
C TRP A 72 -13.70 -0.91 -14.21
N ALA A 73 -14.71 -0.51 -13.48
CA ALA A 73 -15.78 0.33 -13.98
C ALA A 73 -15.83 1.63 -13.18
N GLU A 74 -15.90 2.76 -13.88
CA GLU A 74 -15.96 4.09 -13.27
C GLU A 74 -17.41 4.40 -12.91
N HIS A 75 -17.75 4.26 -11.62
CA HIS A 75 -19.09 4.50 -11.07
C HIS A 75 -19.04 5.39 -9.83
N GLY A 76 -20.15 6.01 -9.50
CA GLY A 76 -20.26 6.92 -8.36
C GLY A 76 -19.56 8.25 -8.62
N SER A 77 -18.88 8.77 -7.63
CA SER A 77 -18.12 10.03 -7.71
C SER A 77 -16.70 9.77 -8.18
N VAL A 78 -16.40 10.08 -9.44
CA VAL A 78 -15.12 9.81 -10.10
C VAL A 78 -14.39 11.11 -10.40
N ILE A 79 -13.23 11.30 -9.79
CA ILE A 79 -12.29 12.37 -10.20
C ILE A 79 -11.31 11.75 -11.19
N LYS A 80 -11.28 12.34 -12.40
CA LYS A 80 -10.51 11.79 -13.52
C LYS A 80 -9.67 12.89 -14.17
N PRO A 81 -8.35 12.90 -13.91
CA PRO A 81 -7.42 13.78 -14.61
C PRO A 81 -7.57 13.68 -16.12
N GLY A 82 -7.55 14.82 -16.79
CA GLY A 82 -7.63 14.92 -18.24
C GLY A 82 -6.26 14.82 -18.92
N PRO A 83 -6.24 14.83 -20.27
CA PRO A 83 -5.01 14.77 -21.05
C PRO A 83 -4.12 16.01 -20.93
N ASP A 84 -4.70 17.15 -20.53
CA ASP A 84 -3.99 18.41 -20.34
C ASP A 84 -3.52 18.59 -18.88
N TRP A 85 -3.23 17.47 -18.21
CA TRP A 85 -2.76 17.48 -16.82
C TRP A 85 -1.46 18.27 -16.68
N ASP A 86 -1.45 19.24 -15.77
CA ASP A 86 -0.29 20.04 -15.41
C ASP A 86 -0.19 20.14 -13.87
N GLN A 87 0.96 19.75 -13.33
CA GLN A 87 1.22 19.86 -11.90
C GLN A 87 1.22 21.33 -11.42
N GLY A 88 1.59 22.28 -12.29
CA GLY A 88 1.80 23.67 -11.92
C GLY A 88 2.85 23.81 -10.82
N ASP A 89 2.61 24.73 -9.89
CA ASP A 89 3.50 25.00 -8.75
C ASP A 89 3.30 24.01 -7.57
N CYS A 90 2.42 23.02 -7.69
CA CYS A 90 2.21 22.05 -6.62
C CYS A 90 3.45 21.16 -6.46
N PRO A 91 4.03 21.01 -5.25
CA PRO A 91 5.21 20.19 -5.04
C PRO A 91 4.93 18.69 -5.22
N LEU A 92 3.65 18.26 -5.24
CA LEU A 92 3.23 16.90 -5.44
C LEU A 92 2.45 16.73 -6.75
N ASN A 93 2.89 15.82 -7.60
CA ASN A 93 2.16 15.46 -8.82
C ASN A 93 1.14 14.35 -8.51
N ALA A 94 0.00 14.74 -7.96
CA ALA A 94 -1.07 13.84 -7.53
C ALA A 94 -2.45 14.43 -7.75
N VAL A 95 -3.46 13.57 -7.91
CA VAL A 95 -4.86 14.01 -8.02
C VAL A 95 -5.29 14.75 -6.75
N PHE A 96 -5.02 14.19 -5.58
CA PHE A 96 -5.09 14.90 -4.30
C PHE A 96 -3.69 15.07 -3.72
N ALA A 97 -3.32 16.32 -3.48
CA ALA A 97 -2.08 16.69 -2.80
C ALA A 97 -2.38 17.14 -1.36
N LEU A 98 -1.75 16.46 -0.40
CA LEU A 98 -1.82 16.77 1.02
C LEU A 98 -0.48 17.37 1.42
N LEU A 99 -0.49 18.67 1.72
CA LEU A 99 0.73 19.42 2.01
C LEU A 99 0.77 19.81 3.49
N ASP A 100 1.91 19.60 4.10
CA ASP A 100 2.19 20.23 5.40
C ASP A 100 2.55 21.69 5.13
N GLN A 101 1.59 22.57 5.39
CA GLN A 101 1.81 23.99 5.20
C GLN A 101 2.37 24.59 6.47
N ALA A 102 3.66 24.84 6.50
CA ALA A 102 4.26 25.73 7.49
C ALA A 102 3.77 27.18 7.24
N ILE A 103 2.67 27.57 7.86
CA ILE A 103 2.17 28.95 7.79
C ILE A 103 2.80 29.73 8.93
N GLY A 104 3.65 30.71 8.64
CA GLY A 104 4.09 31.72 9.57
C GLY A 104 4.98 31.27 10.72
N GLY A 105 5.86 30.28 10.51
CA GLY A 105 6.86 29.85 11.50
C GLY A 105 6.35 28.89 12.59
N PHE A 106 5.08 28.55 12.57
CA PHE A 106 4.53 27.43 13.31
C PHE A 106 4.30 26.28 12.31
N ALA A 107 4.94 25.13 12.55
CA ALA A 107 4.65 23.92 11.82
C ALA A 107 3.22 23.47 12.18
N THR A 108 2.23 23.99 11.45
CA THR A 108 0.87 23.47 11.52
C THR A 108 0.87 22.14 10.76
N ARG A 109 0.84 21.05 11.51
CA ARG A 109 0.69 19.72 10.94
C ARG A 109 -0.60 19.70 10.12
N SER A 110 -0.52 19.30 8.87
CA SER A 110 -1.70 18.97 8.11
C SER A 110 -2.31 17.71 8.73
N GLU A 111 -3.49 17.81 9.32
CA GLU A 111 -4.09 16.77 10.12
C GLU A 111 -5.57 16.54 9.73
N GLU A 112 -6.04 15.31 9.99
CA GLU A 112 -7.46 14.95 10.01
C GLU A 112 -8.23 15.15 8.68
N GLN A 113 -7.57 14.88 7.53
CA GLN A 113 -8.32 14.78 6.29
C GLN A 113 -9.05 13.43 6.21
N HIS A 114 -10.28 13.47 5.74
CA HIS A 114 -11.10 12.29 5.55
C HIS A 114 -11.51 12.16 4.08
N PHE A 115 -11.29 11.00 3.47
CA PHE A 115 -11.72 10.68 2.12
C PHE A 115 -12.63 9.46 2.16
N GLN A 116 -13.84 9.58 1.65
CA GLN A 116 -14.76 8.44 1.65
C GLN A 116 -15.58 8.34 0.36
N HIS A 117 -15.80 7.11 -0.08
CA HIS A 117 -16.65 6.78 -1.22
C HIS A 117 -16.25 7.49 -2.53
N LEU A 118 -14.95 7.62 -2.78
CA LEU A 118 -14.39 8.29 -3.94
C LEU A 118 -13.70 7.32 -4.87
N MET A 119 -13.74 7.62 -6.16
CA MET A 119 -12.92 6.97 -7.17
C MET A 119 -11.98 7.98 -7.82
N LEU A 120 -10.69 7.65 -7.89
CA LEU A 120 -9.68 8.39 -8.62
C LEU A 120 -9.22 7.53 -9.82
N SER A 121 -9.37 8.05 -11.04
CA SER A 121 -9.04 7.29 -12.25
C SER A 121 -8.05 8.02 -13.14
N GLY A 122 -6.83 7.54 -13.23
CA GLY A 122 -5.78 8.06 -14.11
C GLY A 122 -5.88 7.64 -15.58
N ALA A 123 -7.01 7.06 -16.01
CA ALA A 123 -7.17 6.46 -17.35
C ALA A 123 -7.01 7.44 -18.53
N ALA A 124 -7.03 8.74 -18.29
CA ALA A 124 -6.84 9.76 -19.33
C ALA A 124 -5.58 10.62 -19.10
N LEU A 125 -4.72 10.25 -18.16
CA LEU A 125 -3.46 10.94 -17.94
C LEU A 125 -2.54 10.83 -19.16
N PRO A 126 -1.78 11.91 -19.47
CA PRO A 126 -0.83 11.89 -20.56
C PRO A 126 0.32 10.92 -20.30
N ALA A 127 0.85 10.35 -21.36
CA ALA A 127 2.03 9.50 -21.28
C ALA A 127 3.26 10.34 -20.84
N GLY A 128 4.17 9.71 -20.09
CA GLY A 128 5.44 10.33 -19.69
C GLY A 128 5.40 11.16 -18.41
N GLN A 129 4.23 11.46 -17.88
CA GLN A 129 4.11 12.09 -16.55
C GLN A 129 3.91 11.03 -15.47
N THR A 130 4.50 11.22 -14.30
CA THR A 130 4.28 10.37 -13.13
C THR A 130 3.29 11.06 -12.21
N VAL A 131 2.03 10.63 -12.23
CA VAL A 131 0.93 11.20 -11.43
C VAL A 131 0.43 10.16 -10.44
N HIS A 132 0.35 10.54 -9.16
CA HIS A 132 -0.15 9.70 -8.08
C HIS A 132 -1.65 9.93 -7.82
N GLY A 133 -2.32 8.99 -7.16
CA GLY A 133 -3.70 9.17 -6.77
C GLY A 133 -3.85 10.14 -5.60
N ILE A 134 -3.41 9.73 -4.43
CA ILE A 134 -3.32 10.59 -3.23
C ILE A 134 -1.85 10.61 -2.82
N ALA A 135 -1.28 11.81 -2.72
CA ALA A 135 0.08 11.96 -2.23
C ALA A 135 0.14 12.95 -1.07
N SER A 136 1.01 12.65 -0.09
CA SER A 136 1.30 13.56 1.00
C SER A 136 2.78 13.91 1.04
N LEU A 137 3.06 15.13 1.47
CA LEU A 137 4.40 15.66 1.68
C LEU A 137 4.58 16.00 3.16
N ASP A 138 5.71 15.54 3.72
CA ASP A 138 6.10 15.78 5.13
C ASP A 138 5.09 15.26 6.17
N GLN A 139 4.78 16.03 7.21
CA GLN A 139 4.09 15.56 8.42
C GLN A 139 2.56 15.52 8.33
N VAL A 140 2.01 15.08 7.21
CA VAL A 140 0.55 14.90 7.10
C VAL A 140 0.09 13.71 7.95
N SER A 141 -0.66 13.97 9.01
CA SER A 141 -1.07 12.98 10.01
C SER A 141 -2.58 12.79 10.07
N ARG A 142 -3.03 11.67 10.66
CA ARG A 142 -4.43 11.33 10.94
C ARG A 142 -5.35 11.33 9.73
N VAL A 143 -4.82 10.97 8.56
CA VAL A 143 -5.62 10.84 7.35
C VAL A 143 -6.45 9.56 7.39
N GLN A 144 -7.73 9.66 7.06
CA GLN A 144 -8.65 8.54 7.03
C GLN A 144 -9.15 8.31 5.60
N LEU A 145 -9.00 7.07 5.14
CA LEU A 145 -9.47 6.64 3.83
C LEU A 145 -10.48 5.52 4.00
N ARG A 146 -11.69 5.71 3.52
CA ARG A 146 -12.75 4.71 3.60
C ARG A 146 -13.42 4.49 2.25
N GLU A 147 -13.38 3.26 1.75
CA GLU A 147 -14.00 2.90 0.48
C GLU A 147 -13.55 3.82 -0.67
N VAL A 148 -12.23 4.07 -0.73
CA VAL A 148 -11.59 4.87 -1.77
C VAL A 148 -10.98 3.94 -2.81
N HIS A 149 -11.31 4.19 -4.07
CA HIS A 149 -10.81 3.43 -5.20
C HIS A 149 -9.85 4.29 -6.03
N ILE A 150 -8.62 3.83 -6.22
CA ILE A 150 -7.59 4.53 -6.96
C ILE A 150 -7.05 3.63 -8.05
N GLY A 151 -7.00 4.10 -9.28
CA GLY A 151 -6.44 3.22 -10.30
C GLY A 151 -6.05 3.88 -11.60
N ARG A 152 -5.24 3.13 -12.37
CA ARG A 152 -4.67 3.56 -13.65
C ARG A 152 -3.82 4.83 -13.54
N MET A 153 -3.24 5.09 -12.36
CA MET A 153 -2.28 6.16 -12.19
C MET A 153 -0.98 5.82 -12.90
N THR A 154 -0.32 6.83 -13.43
CA THR A 154 1.01 6.67 -14.05
C THR A 154 2.13 6.63 -12.99
N GLY A 155 1.81 6.97 -11.74
CA GLY A 155 2.62 6.81 -10.56
C GLY A 155 2.03 5.78 -9.57
N ASP A 156 2.13 6.07 -8.29
CA ASP A 156 1.60 5.24 -7.20
C ASP A 156 0.10 5.51 -6.97
N GLY A 157 -0.62 4.54 -6.42
CA GLY A 157 -1.98 4.78 -5.97
C GLY A 157 -2.00 5.75 -4.78
N ILE A 158 -1.30 5.38 -3.72
CA ILE A 158 -1.07 6.24 -2.54
C ILE A 158 0.43 6.40 -2.34
N ARG A 159 0.86 7.64 -2.08
CA ARG A 159 2.28 7.96 -1.88
C ARG A 159 2.48 8.91 -0.71
N GLN A 160 3.32 8.52 0.23
CA GLN A 160 3.79 9.37 1.32
C GLN A 160 5.25 9.71 1.09
N GLU A 161 5.58 10.98 1.02
CA GLU A 161 6.94 11.49 0.82
C GLU A 161 7.46 12.27 2.02
N TYR A 162 8.75 12.12 2.28
CA TYR A 162 9.50 12.76 3.36
C TYR A 162 10.81 13.30 2.84
N PRO A 163 10.86 14.47 2.24
CA PRO A 163 12.12 14.99 1.73
C PRO A 163 12.97 15.68 2.81
N HIS A 164 12.38 16.19 3.89
CA HIS A 164 13.06 17.17 4.76
C HIS A 164 13.49 16.67 6.13
N ASP A 165 12.79 15.69 6.72
CA ASP A 165 13.17 15.15 8.01
C ASP A 165 12.95 13.64 8.10
N PRO A 166 14.01 12.83 8.01
CA PRO A 166 13.91 11.37 8.11
C PRO A 166 13.54 10.89 9.54
N TYR A 167 13.59 11.78 10.55
CA TYR A 167 13.33 11.43 11.95
C TYR A 167 11.88 11.63 12.37
N VAL A 168 11.08 12.33 11.58
CA VAL A 168 9.69 12.60 11.92
C VAL A 168 8.79 11.85 10.94
N GLN A 169 8.08 10.85 11.45
CA GLN A 169 7.10 10.10 10.66
C GLN A 169 5.70 10.68 10.86
N PRO A 170 4.87 10.82 9.80
CA PRO A 170 3.46 11.10 10.00
C PRO A 170 2.84 9.95 10.75
N GLY A 171 1.90 10.24 11.62
CA GLY A 171 1.21 9.24 12.39
C GLY A 171 -0.27 9.10 12.02
N GLY A 172 -0.84 7.93 12.34
CA GLY A 172 -2.28 7.76 12.40
C GLY A 172 -3.01 7.72 11.05
N TRP A 173 -2.38 7.30 9.97
CA TRP A 173 -3.10 7.02 8.74
C TRP A 173 -3.95 5.76 8.91
N THR A 174 -5.22 5.84 8.53
CA THR A 174 -6.11 4.69 8.57
C THR A 174 -6.73 4.45 7.19
N GLY A 175 -6.73 3.19 6.77
CA GLY A 175 -7.37 2.76 5.53
C GLY A 175 -8.34 1.61 5.78
N PHE A 176 -9.56 1.77 5.31
CA PHE A 176 -10.57 0.72 5.34
C PHE A 176 -11.21 0.54 3.97
N HIS A 177 -11.10 -0.69 3.39
CA HIS A 177 -11.58 -0.99 2.05
C HIS A 177 -11.06 -0.03 0.99
N VAL A 178 -9.75 0.28 1.03
CA VAL A 178 -9.08 1.08 -0.01
C VAL A 178 -8.56 0.15 -1.10
N PHE A 179 -8.91 0.44 -2.34
CA PHE A 179 -8.51 -0.36 -3.50
C PHE A 179 -7.60 0.44 -4.42
N SER A 180 -6.40 -0.05 -4.61
CA SER A 180 -5.38 0.54 -5.48
C SER A 180 -5.07 -0.42 -6.62
N ARG A 181 -5.41 -0.04 -7.88
CA ARG A 181 -5.43 -0.99 -9.01
C ARG A 181 -4.81 -0.45 -10.27
N TYR A 182 -4.05 -1.29 -11.00
CA TYR A 182 -3.49 -0.97 -12.32
C TYR A 182 -2.62 0.30 -12.34
N ASN A 183 -1.93 0.61 -11.25
CA ASN A 183 -1.04 1.75 -11.19
C ASN A 183 0.35 1.37 -11.72
N ALA A 184 1.01 2.28 -12.43
CA ALA A 184 2.34 1.99 -12.99
C ALA A 184 3.44 1.92 -11.91
N GLY A 185 3.25 2.61 -10.79
CA GLY A 185 4.09 2.54 -9.61
C GLY A 185 3.64 1.48 -8.60
N HIS A 186 3.80 1.81 -7.32
CA HIS A 186 3.29 0.99 -6.21
C HIS A 186 1.78 1.14 -6.06
N GLY A 187 1.12 0.12 -5.52
CA GLY A 187 -0.26 0.27 -5.05
C GLY A 187 -0.33 1.26 -3.89
N PHE A 188 0.47 0.99 -2.87
CA PHE A 188 0.63 1.80 -1.67
C PHE A 188 2.12 1.99 -1.38
N ARG A 189 2.58 3.23 -1.29
CA ARG A 189 3.90 3.59 -0.80
C ARG A 189 3.76 4.39 0.49
N LEU A 190 4.00 3.71 1.62
CA LEU A 190 3.65 4.20 2.95
C LEU A 190 4.88 4.43 3.81
N ARG A 191 4.86 5.50 4.59
CA ARG A 191 5.92 5.89 5.52
C ARG A 191 5.38 6.30 6.89
N SER A 192 4.07 6.21 7.11
CA SER A 192 3.45 6.63 8.36
C SER A 192 3.58 5.59 9.45
N ALA A 193 3.90 6.07 10.67
CA ALA A 193 3.79 5.31 11.91
C ALA A 193 2.35 5.31 12.46
N ASP A 194 2.08 4.55 13.51
CA ASP A 194 0.81 4.50 14.25
C ASP A 194 -0.42 4.36 13.34
N SER A 195 -0.28 3.55 12.30
CA SER A 195 -1.24 3.46 11.19
C SER A 195 -1.95 2.12 11.18
N ASN A 196 -3.20 2.12 10.69
CA ASN A 196 -4.02 0.91 10.59
C ASN A 196 -4.63 0.76 9.20
N TRP A 197 -4.36 -0.36 8.56
CA TRP A 197 -4.87 -0.69 7.24
C TRP A 197 -5.69 -1.97 7.27
N THR A 198 -6.98 -1.89 6.99
CA THR A 198 -7.90 -3.02 7.11
C THR A 198 -8.60 -3.33 5.78
N LYS A 199 -8.50 -4.58 5.33
CA LYS A 199 -9.14 -5.10 4.12
C LYS A 199 -8.86 -4.27 2.86
N CYS A 200 -7.69 -3.68 2.77
CA CYS A 200 -7.25 -2.91 1.61
C CYS A 200 -6.60 -3.83 0.57
N LEU A 201 -6.70 -3.45 -0.70
CA LEU A 201 -6.22 -4.26 -1.83
C LEU A 201 -5.34 -3.46 -2.77
N ALA A 202 -4.13 -3.95 -3.02
CA ALA A 202 -3.31 -3.58 -4.17
C ALA A 202 -3.43 -4.67 -5.24
N THR A 203 -3.67 -4.30 -6.49
CA THR A 203 -3.67 -5.29 -7.59
C THR A 203 -3.15 -4.69 -8.90
N ASN A 204 -2.39 -5.49 -9.65
CA ASN A 204 -1.77 -5.07 -10.91
C ASN A 204 -0.93 -3.79 -10.76
N SER A 205 -0.16 -3.69 -9.69
CA SER A 205 0.81 -2.62 -9.48
C SER A 205 2.05 -2.89 -10.33
N GLY A 206 2.57 -1.89 -11.04
CA GLY A 206 3.77 -2.06 -11.87
C GLY A 206 5.04 -2.31 -11.03
N GLN A 207 5.01 -1.89 -9.77
CA GLN A 207 6.06 -2.16 -8.78
C GLN A 207 5.49 -3.03 -7.64
N ASP A 208 5.82 -2.72 -6.37
CA ASP A 208 5.26 -3.47 -5.25
C ASP A 208 3.76 -3.17 -5.07
N GLY A 209 3.02 -4.16 -4.57
CA GLY A 209 1.67 -3.89 -4.12
C GLY A 209 1.68 -2.92 -2.94
N TRP A 210 2.52 -3.22 -1.96
CA TRP A 210 2.75 -2.43 -0.75
C TRP A 210 4.23 -2.20 -0.53
N HIS A 211 4.68 -0.98 -0.66
CA HIS A 211 6.01 -0.54 -0.26
C HIS A 211 5.89 0.23 1.06
N ILE A 212 6.41 -0.36 2.14
CA ILE A 212 6.21 0.13 3.49
C ILE A 212 7.57 0.44 4.10
N ASP A 213 7.77 1.69 4.46
CA ASP A 213 9.04 2.21 5.00
C ASP A 213 8.73 2.96 6.31
N THR A 214 8.47 2.21 7.38
CA THR A 214 8.10 2.75 8.69
C THR A 214 8.78 2.01 9.82
N THR A 215 9.00 2.68 10.92
CA THR A 215 9.55 2.13 12.17
C THR A 215 8.55 2.15 13.33
N GLY A 216 7.34 2.67 13.09
CA GLY A 216 6.33 2.86 14.12
C GLY A 216 5.25 1.78 14.16
N ASN A 217 4.46 1.78 15.23
CA ASN A 217 3.34 0.88 15.48
C ASN A 217 2.34 0.89 14.33
N THR A 218 2.40 -0.10 13.44
CA THR A 218 1.54 -0.14 12.27
C THR A 218 0.96 -1.54 12.09
N GLU A 219 -0.33 -1.62 11.84
CA GLU A 219 -1.04 -2.88 11.64
C GLU A 219 -1.68 -2.96 10.25
N TYR A 220 -1.53 -4.12 9.64
CA TYR A 220 -2.18 -4.50 8.38
C TYR A 220 -3.07 -5.71 8.63
N LEU A 221 -4.39 -5.53 8.57
CA LEU A 221 -5.38 -6.56 8.87
C LEU A 221 -6.15 -6.98 7.61
N GLY A 222 -5.97 -8.22 7.18
CA GLY A 222 -6.69 -8.78 6.03
C GLY A 222 -6.43 -8.06 4.70
N CYS A 223 -5.31 -7.35 4.59
CA CYS A 223 -4.92 -6.66 3.37
C CYS A 223 -4.42 -7.66 2.31
N ARG A 224 -4.54 -7.27 1.05
CA ARG A 224 -4.17 -8.15 -0.07
C ARG A 224 -3.25 -7.43 -1.05
N SER A 225 -2.40 -8.22 -1.72
CA SER A 225 -1.62 -7.81 -2.87
C SER A 225 -1.68 -8.88 -3.96
N GLU A 226 -2.06 -8.49 -5.17
CA GLU A 226 -2.23 -9.43 -6.29
C GLU A 226 -1.57 -8.88 -7.55
N TRP A 227 -0.89 -9.74 -8.33
CA TRP A 227 -0.24 -9.40 -9.60
C TRP A 227 0.67 -8.16 -9.51
N SER A 228 1.51 -8.09 -8.48
CA SER A 228 2.49 -7.02 -8.35
C SER A 228 3.71 -7.30 -9.25
N GLY A 229 4.18 -6.27 -9.95
CA GLY A 229 5.35 -6.36 -10.83
C GLY A 229 6.66 -6.61 -10.09
N GLN A 230 6.68 -6.34 -8.77
CA GLN A 230 7.78 -6.67 -7.87
C GLN A 230 7.26 -7.50 -6.70
N SER A 231 7.45 -7.09 -5.45
CA SER A 231 6.95 -7.85 -4.29
C SER A 231 5.48 -7.53 -3.98
N GLY A 232 4.77 -8.48 -3.38
CA GLY A 232 3.43 -8.22 -2.85
C GLY A 232 3.48 -7.21 -1.73
N TYR A 233 4.33 -7.47 -0.73
CA TYR A 233 4.70 -6.54 0.33
C TYR A 233 6.21 -6.40 0.37
N TRP A 234 6.70 -5.17 0.35
CA TRP A 234 8.07 -4.84 0.71
C TRP A 234 8.05 -3.97 1.97
N TYR A 235 8.42 -4.57 3.09
CA TYR A 235 8.66 -3.84 4.33
C TYR A 235 10.14 -3.48 4.42
N SER A 236 10.45 -2.20 4.42
CA SER A 236 11.79 -1.69 4.59
C SER A 236 11.87 -0.80 5.83
N CYS A 237 12.92 -1.03 6.61
CA CYS A 237 13.19 -0.29 7.83
C CYS A 237 14.55 0.37 7.67
N ARG A 238 14.59 1.67 7.40
CA ARG A 238 15.84 2.38 7.09
C ARG A 238 16.71 2.57 8.31
N ASN A 239 18.03 2.65 8.08
CA ASN A 239 19.06 2.60 9.11
C ASN A 239 19.12 3.80 10.08
N ASN A 240 18.34 4.84 9.90
CA ASN A 240 18.48 6.12 10.62
C ASN A 240 17.26 6.48 11.45
N GLU A 241 16.26 5.61 11.52
CA GLU A 241 15.04 5.91 12.25
C GLU A 241 15.06 5.32 13.66
N VAL A 242 14.49 6.03 14.61
CA VAL A 242 14.36 5.54 15.99
C VAL A 242 13.34 4.40 16.01
N ALA A 243 13.73 3.24 16.51
CA ALA A 243 12.81 2.12 16.72
C ALA A 243 11.76 2.52 17.76
N SER A 244 10.51 2.73 17.34
CA SER A 244 9.43 3.20 18.20
C SER A 244 8.30 2.21 18.42
N GLY A 245 8.38 1.02 17.83
CA GLY A 245 7.31 0.04 17.97
C GLY A 245 7.52 -1.21 17.12
N GLY A 246 6.47 -1.94 16.83
CA GLY A 246 6.46 -3.12 15.99
C GLY A 246 5.56 -2.94 14.78
N VAL A 247 5.76 -3.77 13.76
CA VAL A 247 4.87 -3.83 12.60
C VAL A 247 4.24 -5.21 12.53
N ALA A 248 2.93 -5.26 12.37
CA ALA A 248 2.16 -6.49 12.34
C ALA A 248 1.34 -6.63 11.05
N PHE A 249 1.40 -7.83 10.47
CA PHE A 249 0.55 -8.25 9.36
C PHE A 249 -0.29 -9.44 9.81
N THR A 250 -1.61 -9.28 9.87
CA THR A 250 -2.53 -10.32 10.32
C THR A 250 -3.53 -10.68 9.22
N GLY A 251 -3.56 -11.95 8.84
CA GLY A 251 -4.48 -12.45 7.82
C GLY A 251 -4.27 -11.85 6.43
N CYS A 252 -3.11 -11.25 6.18
CA CYS A 252 -2.78 -10.64 4.90
C CYS A 252 -2.49 -11.70 3.83
N ARG A 253 -2.67 -11.34 2.56
CA ARG A 253 -2.51 -12.30 1.46
C ARG A 253 -1.76 -11.69 0.29
N THR A 254 -1.00 -12.56 -0.39
CA THR A 254 -0.43 -12.24 -1.71
C THR A 254 -0.79 -13.30 -2.73
N ASP A 255 -0.84 -12.91 -3.99
CA ASP A 255 -1.01 -13.83 -5.10
C ASP A 255 -0.31 -13.31 -6.36
N ARG A 256 0.59 -14.10 -6.93
CA ARG A 256 1.27 -13.83 -8.21
C ARG A 256 2.12 -12.57 -8.26
N SER A 257 2.79 -12.23 -7.19
CA SER A 257 3.84 -11.21 -7.27
C SER A 257 5.02 -11.74 -8.08
N THR A 258 5.54 -10.94 -9.01
CA THR A 258 6.71 -11.34 -9.82
C THR A 258 7.95 -11.55 -8.95
N GLY A 259 8.11 -10.74 -7.91
CA GLY A 259 9.13 -10.88 -6.87
C GLY A 259 8.67 -11.73 -5.70
N ASN A 260 8.95 -11.30 -4.48
CA ASN A 260 8.54 -12.04 -3.28
C ASN A 260 7.06 -11.81 -2.96
N GLY A 261 6.41 -12.76 -2.30
CA GLY A 261 5.14 -12.48 -1.66
C GLY A 261 5.32 -11.42 -0.57
N PHE A 262 6.27 -11.67 0.34
CA PHE A 262 6.68 -10.73 1.38
C PHE A 262 8.20 -10.58 1.38
N LEU A 263 8.69 -9.34 1.41
CA LEU A 263 10.11 -9.01 1.56
C LEU A 263 10.28 -8.10 2.79
N ALA A 264 11.09 -8.52 3.76
CA ALA A 264 11.57 -7.66 4.84
C ALA A 264 13.04 -7.33 4.67
N THR A 265 13.39 -6.05 4.76
CA THR A 265 14.77 -5.54 4.72
C THR A 265 14.93 -4.40 5.74
N GLY A 266 16.13 -4.18 6.23
CA GLY A 266 16.44 -2.99 7.04
C GLY A 266 17.34 -3.27 8.24
N GLY A 267 18.10 -2.24 8.62
CA GLY A 267 19.11 -2.30 9.68
C GLY A 267 18.62 -1.95 11.09
N VAL A 268 17.38 -1.49 11.24
CA VAL A 268 16.82 -1.13 12.56
C VAL A 268 16.17 -2.36 13.21
N ALA A 269 16.44 -2.57 14.48
CA ALA A 269 15.98 -3.74 15.23
C ALA A 269 14.52 -3.57 15.71
N ILE A 270 13.56 -3.60 14.77
CA ILE A 270 12.13 -3.49 15.04
C ILE A 270 11.50 -4.88 14.98
N PRO A 271 10.63 -5.25 15.92
CA PRO A 271 9.85 -6.47 15.84
C PRO A 271 8.92 -6.48 14.62
N LEU A 272 8.96 -7.56 13.87
CA LEU A 272 8.05 -7.83 12.75
C LEU A 272 7.25 -9.09 13.04
N ALA A 273 5.92 -8.99 12.99
CA ALA A 273 5.03 -10.12 13.16
C ALA A 273 4.21 -10.39 11.89
N LEU A 274 4.22 -11.65 11.44
CA LEU A 274 3.33 -12.16 10.39
C LEU A 274 2.43 -13.24 11.02
N THR A 275 1.12 -13.01 11.10
CA THR A 275 0.19 -13.93 11.74
C THR A 275 -0.94 -14.34 10.80
N GLY A 276 -1.08 -15.65 10.55
CA GLY A 276 -2.15 -16.19 9.72
C GLY A 276 -2.15 -15.68 8.26
N CYS A 277 -1.00 -15.22 7.76
CA CYS A 277 -0.86 -14.71 6.41
C CYS A 277 -0.75 -15.84 5.37
N THR A 278 -1.19 -15.57 4.15
CA THR A 278 -1.14 -16.53 3.04
C THR A 278 -0.37 -15.95 1.86
N PHE A 279 0.63 -16.69 1.37
CA PHE A 279 1.46 -16.33 0.23
C PHE A 279 1.31 -17.39 -0.84
N LYS A 280 0.88 -17.01 -2.04
CA LYS A 280 0.53 -17.95 -3.09
C LYS A 280 1.07 -17.51 -4.44
N ARG A 281 1.74 -18.42 -5.14
CA ARG A 281 2.22 -18.20 -6.52
C ARG A 281 3.22 -17.03 -6.68
N ASP A 282 3.89 -16.63 -5.62
CA ASP A 282 4.83 -15.50 -5.63
C ASP A 282 6.24 -15.96 -6.01
N GLY A 283 6.96 -15.15 -6.78
CA GLY A 283 8.38 -15.38 -7.12
C GLY A 283 8.65 -16.61 -7.98
N ALA A 284 7.63 -17.25 -8.53
CA ALA A 284 7.76 -18.53 -9.23
C ALA A 284 8.61 -18.46 -10.52
N ASN A 285 8.57 -17.33 -11.20
CA ASN A 285 9.20 -17.17 -12.52
C ASN A 285 10.68 -16.74 -12.47
N ASN A 286 11.23 -16.47 -11.30
CA ASN A 286 12.54 -15.82 -11.14
C ASN A 286 13.59 -16.68 -10.40
N GLY A 287 13.42 -18.00 -10.40
CA GLY A 287 14.39 -18.94 -9.87
C GLY A 287 14.67 -18.74 -8.36
N THR A 288 15.94 -18.88 -7.97
CA THR A 288 16.36 -18.84 -6.56
C THR A 288 16.38 -17.46 -5.93
N ALA A 289 16.14 -16.40 -6.71
CA ALA A 289 16.26 -15.03 -6.24
C ALA A 289 15.11 -14.62 -5.29
N TYR A 290 13.93 -15.23 -5.46
CA TYR A 290 12.69 -14.86 -4.78
C TYR A 290 12.10 -16.01 -3.97
N ALA A 291 11.20 -15.69 -3.07
CA ALA A 291 10.54 -16.63 -2.17
C ALA A 291 9.10 -16.19 -1.87
N GLY A 292 8.28 -17.07 -1.33
CA GLY A 292 7.00 -16.69 -0.73
C GLY A 292 7.21 -15.62 0.35
N ILE A 293 8.12 -15.89 1.31
CA ILE A 293 8.55 -14.94 2.35
C ILE A 293 10.08 -14.82 2.27
N ARG A 294 10.59 -13.60 2.15
CA ARG A 294 12.02 -13.31 2.16
C ARG A 294 12.38 -12.31 3.26
N ILE A 295 13.29 -12.72 4.13
CA ILE A 295 13.88 -11.87 5.17
C ILE A 295 15.35 -11.68 4.79
N ARG A 296 15.77 -10.44 4.54
CA ARG A 296 17.11 -10.14 4.03
C ARG A 296 17.73 -8.96 4.74
N ARG A 297 18.84 -9.14 5.44
CA ARG A 297 19.55 -8.06 6.17
C ARG A 297 18.57 -7.29 7.06
N PHE A 298 17.68 -8.01 7.73
CA PHE A 298 16.71 -7.44 8.65
C PHE A 298 17.21 -7.64 10.09
N ALA A 299 17.46 -6.55 10.79
CA ALA A 299 18.09 -6.59 12.12
C ALA A 299 17.13 -6.96 13.26
N GLY A 300 15.83 -6.73 13.07
CA GLY A 300 14.81 -7.02 14.09
C GLY A 300 14.44 -8.49 14.18
N PRO A 301 13.80 -8.91 15.29
CA PRO A 301 13.22 -10.23 15.41
C PRO A 301 12.01 -10.35 14.46
N VAL A 302 11.92 -11.49 13.73
CA VAL A 302 10.79 -11.81 12.87
C VAL A 302 10.07 -13.02 13.43
N ILE A 303 8.78 -12.84 13.74
CA ILE A 303 7.90 -13.89 14.27
C ILE A 303 6.85 -14.21 13.21
N ILE A 304 6.76 -15.46 12.79
CA ILE A 304 5.85 -15.93 11.74
C ILE A 304 4.99 -17.05 12.33
N THR A 305 3.71 -16.77 12.56
CA THR A 305 2.81 -17.70 13.23
C THR A 305 1.60 -18.04 12.36
N GLY A 306 1.33 -19.33 12.18
CA GLY A 306 0.16 -19.80 11.44
C GLY A 306 0.13 -19.39 9.96
N CYS A 307 1.26 -18.94 9.41
CA CYS A 307 1.34 -18.51 8.03
C CYS A 307 1.43 -19.68 7.06
N GLN A 308 0.97 -19.44 5.84
CA GLN A 308 0.90 -20.47 4.81
C GLN A 308 1.57 -19.96 3.53
N VAL A 309 2.49 -20.76 3.00
CA VAL A 309 3.03 -20.58 1.65
C VAL A 309 2.56 -21.76 0.81
N PHE A 310 1.73 -21.49 -0.18
CA PHE A 310 1.09 -22.51 -1.00
C PHE A 310 1.75 -22.68 -2.38
N PRO A 311 1.72 -23.91 -2.89
CA PRO A 311 1.96 -24.16 -4.31
C PRO A 311 0.84 -23.52 -5.15
N GLY A 312 1.06 -23.43 -6.45
CA GLY A 312 0.03 -22.94 -7.36
C GLY A 312 0.33 -23.23 -8.82
N VAL A 313 -0.73 -23.12 -9.58
CA VAL A 313 -0.71 -23.20 -11.03
C VAL A 313 -1.36 -21.94 -11.61
N ASN A 314 -1.28 -21.73 -12.92
CA ASN A 314 -2.03 -20.70 -13.63
C ASN A 314 -3.55 -20.89 -13.45
N ASP A 315 -4.35 -19.88 -13.78
CA ASP A 315 -5.81 -19.96 -13.65
C ASP A 315 -6.44 -20.97 -14.61
N ASP A 316 -5.74 -21.32 -15.68
CA ASP A 316 -6.11 -22.40 -16.61
C ASP A 316 -5.71 -23.79 -16.11
N GLY A 317 -5.15 -23.91 -14.91
CA GLY A 317 -4.69 -25.15 -14.30
C GLY A 317 -3.33 -25.63 -14.80
N THR A 318 -2.65 -24.89 -15.67
CA THR A 318 -1.35 -25.26 -16.23
C THR A 318 -0.17 -24.63 -15.49
N GLY A 319 1.04 -25.17 -15.76
CA GLY A 319 2.30 -24.63 -15.23
C GLY A 319 2.48 -24.91 -13.74
N ASP A 320 3.64 -24.50 -13.21
CA ASP A 320 3.98 -24.56 -11.80
C ASP A 320 4.41 -23.18 -11.31
N LEU A 321 3.54 -22.51 -10.57
CA LEU A 321 3.77 -21.20 -9.94
C LEU A 321 4.14 -21.35 -8.47
N THR A 322 4.58 -22.52 -8.03
CA THR A 322 5.08 -22.73 -6.67
C THR A 322 6.34 -21.90 -6.46
N PRO A 323 6.45 -21.12 -5.36
CA PRO A 323 7.68 -20.41 -5.04
C PRO A 323 8.87 -21.36 -4.98
N TYR A 324 10.02 -20.97 -5.51
CA TYR A 324 11.21 -21.81 -5.48
C TYR A 324 11.61 -22.20 -4.05
N GLN A 325 11.50 -21.26 -3.13
CA GLN A 325 11.64 -21.44 -1.69
C GLN A 325 10.40 -20.86 -1.01
N ALA A 326 9.82 -21.56 -0.04
CA ALA A 326 8.71 -20.99 0.70
C ALA A 326 9.19 -19.83 1.57
N ILE A 327 10.28 -20.01 2.32
CA ILE A 327 10.92 -18.96 3.12
C ILE A 327 12.42 -18.88 2.76
N ARG A 328 12.93 -17.65 2.70
CA ARG A 328 14.37 -17.39 2.56
C ARG A 328 14.84 -16.35 3.57
N VAL A 329 15.79 -16.72 4.44
CA VAL A 329 16.35 -15.86 5.49
C VAL A 329 17.84 -15.70 5.27
N THR A 330 18.32 -14.48 5.03
CA THR A 330 19.72 -14.23 4.63
C THR A 330 20.26 -12.93 5.20
N GLY A 331 21.59 -12.80 5.23
CA GLY A 331 22.30 -11.58 5.60
C GLY A 331 22.25 -11.25 7.08
N GLY A 332 22.38 -12.25 7.94
CA GLY A 332 22.39 -12.10 9.39
C GLY A 332 20.99 -11.99 10.03
N SER A 333 19.95 -12.29 9.27
CA SER A 333 18.57 -12.20 9.76
C SER A 333 18.17 -13.42 10.56
N ARG A 334 17.16 -13.26 11.45
CA ARG A 334 16.64 -14.33 12.29
C ARG A 334 15.12 -14.39 12.20
N ALA A 335 14.57 -15.62 12.08
CA ALA A 335 13.12 -15.82 12.05
C ALA A 335 12.72 -16.97 12.98
N VAL A 336 11.59 -16.81 13.65
CA VAL A 336 10.92 -17.84 14.47
C VAL A 336 9.62 -18.21 13.77
N LEU A 337 9.40 -19.50 13.54
CA LEU A 337 8.22 -20.06 12.88
C LEU A 337 7.41 -20.89 13.87
N ALA A 338 6.10 -20.67 13.92
CA ALA A 338 5.20 -21.46 14.75
C ALA A 338 3.92 -21.82 13.98
N GLY A 339 3.57 -23.09 13.90
CA GLY A 339 2.33 -23.56 13.28
C GLY A 339 2.18 -23.24 11.81
N CYS A 340 3.26 -23.08 11.05
CA CYS A 340 3.24 -22.70 9.66
C CYS A 340 3.07 -23.89 8.69
N TYR A 341 2.47 -23.65 7.51
CA TYR A 341 2.50 -24.57 6.38
C TYR A 341 3.37 -23.99 5.26
N LEU A 342 4.48 -24.65 4.94
CA LEU A 342 5.50 -24.13 4.05
C LEU A 342 5.73 -25.07 2.87
N HIS A 343 5.27 -24.67 1.69
CA HIS A 343 5.48 -25.44 0.46
C HIS A 343 6.33 -24.64 -0.52
N GLY A 344 7.54 -25.09 -0.76
CA GLY A 344 8.44 -24.56 -1.80
C GLY A 344 8.74 -25.61 -2.85
N ARG A 345 8.93 -25.21 -4.11
CA ARG A 345 9.26 -26.13 -5.21
C ARG A 345 10.54 -26.90 -4.98
N GLN A 346 11.57 -26.23 -4.47
CA GLN A 346 12.85 -26.85 -4.15
C GLN A 346 13.05 -27.04 -2.64
N ARG A 347 12.70 -26.03 -1.84
CA ARG A 347 12.94 -26.05 -0.39
C ARG A 347 11.80 -25.35 0.37
N ALA A 348 11.49 -25.86 1.56
CA ALA A 348 10.59 -25.16 2.48
C ALA A 348 11.24 -23.87 3.01
N TRP A 349 12.53 -23.92 3.37
CA TRP A 349 13.29 -22.72 3.71
C TRP A 349 14.76 -22.81 3.24
N HIS A 350 15.38 -21.65 3.19
CA HIS A 350 16.81 -21.48 2.92
C HIS A 350 17.41 -20.44 3.87
N THR A 351 18.57 -20.75 4.44
CA THR A 351 19.38 -19.81 5.23
C THR A 351 20.80 -19.75 4.67
N ASP A 352 21.46 -18.62 4.81
CA ASP A 352 22.92 -18.53 4.67
C ASP A 352 23.61 -18.80 6.02
N ALA A 353 24.94 -18.86 6.03
CA ALA A 353 25.73 -19.17 7.21
C ALA A 353 25.59 -18.14 8.36
N SER A 354 25.15 -16.93 8.06
CA SER A 354 24.97 -15.84 9.04
C SER A 354 23.58 -15.73 9.60
N SER A 355 22.62 -16.49 9.07
CA SER A 355 21.19 -16.36 9.37
C SER A 355 20.64 -17.62 10.02
N SER A 356 19.54 -17.48 10.73
CA SER A 356 18.92 -18.62 11.42
C SER A 356 17.40 -18.63 11.29
N VAL A 357 16.84 -19.84 11.27
CA VAL A 357 15.41 -20.13 11.40
C VAL A 357 15.25 -21.10 12.57
N VAL A 358 14.39 -20.71 13.51
CA VAL A 358 13.94 -21.58 14.60
C VAL A 358 12.48 -21.93 14.33
N HIS A 359 12.12 -23.20 14.42
CA HIS A 359 10.72 -23.58 14.19
C HIS A 359 10.26 -24.58 15.25
N ASP A 360 8.97 -24.57 15.52
CA ASP A 360 8.33 -25.51 16.41
C ASP A 360 7.97 -26.84 15.66
N ARG A 361 7.50 -27.82 16.43
CA ARG A 361 7.10 -29.13 15.90
C ARG A 361 5.79 -29.10 15.11
N THR A 362 5.02 -28.01 15.21
CA THR A 362 3.73 -27.87 14.52
C THR A 362 3.88 -27.24 13.12
N THR A 363 5.06 -26.76 12.78
CA THR A 363 5.36 -26.24 11.44
C THR A 363 5.49 -27.40 10.45
N THR A 364 4.58 -27.49 9.49
CA THR A 364 4.57 -28.48 8.43
C THR A 364 5.33 -27.98 7.22
N THR A 365 6.26 -28.79 6.72
CA THR A 365 7.09 -28.42 5.56
C THR A 365 6.90 -29.40 4.42
N TRP A 366 6.87 -28.88 3.19
CA TRP A 366 6.80 -29.67 1.97
C TRP A 366 7.73 -29.08 0.92
N ALA A 367 8.49 -29.95 0.27
CA ALA A 367 9.26 -29.63 -0.91
C ALA A 367 9.09 -30.75 -1.92
N SER A 368 8.73 -30.44 -3.15
CA SER A 368 8.48 -31.43 -4.20
C SER A 368 9.77 -32.06 -4.78
N GLY A 369 10.93 -31.65 -4.31
CA GLY A 369 12.24 -32.20 -4.69
C GLY A 369 13.30 -31.80 -3.68
N LEU A 370 13.79 -32.79 -2.92
CA LEU A 370 15.02 -32.84 -2.14
C LEU A 370 15.27 -31.89 -0.96
N THR A 371 15.55 -32.56 0.17
CA THR A 371 16.37 -32.20 1.34
C THR A 371 16.20 -30.81 1.95
N SER A 372 15.56 -30.78 3.11
CA SER A 372 15.74 -29.72 4.11
C SER A 372 17.22 -29.51 4.42
N ASP A 373 17.67 -28.25 4.43
CA ASP A 373 18.94 -27.91 5.08
C ASP A 373 18.90 -28.40 6.53
N PRO A 374 20.05 -28.84 7.10
CA PRO A 374 20.06 -29.36 8.45
C PRO A 374 19.50 -28.36 9.42
N VAL A 375 18.45 -28.76 10.10
CA VAL A 375 17.74 -27.98 11.10
C VAL A 375 18.61 -27.89 12.34
N THR A 376 19.02 -26.71 12.74
CA THR A 376 19.47 -26.49 14.10
C THR A 376 18.22 -26.32 14.97
N VAL A 377 17.67 -27.45 15.43
CA VAL A 377 16.65 -27.44 16.49
C VAL A 377 17.36 -27.14 17.79
N THR A 378 17.39 -25.91 18.22
CA THR A 378 17.65 -25.57 19.61
C THR A 378 16.30 -25.45 20.30
N GLY A 379 15.77 -26.55 20.74
CA GLY A 379 14.64 -26.53 21.66
C GLY A 379 15.13 -26.61 23.10
N PRO A 380 14.35 -26.11 24.07
CA PRO A 380 14.53 -26.48 25.46
C PRO A 380 14.18 -27.96 25.67
#